data_11e2efd24997607ec2670e41c8c6b2a6
#
_entry.id   11e2efd24997607ec2670e41c8c6b2a6
#
_cell.length_a   1.000
_cell.length_b   1.000
_cell.length_c   1.000
_cell.angle_alpha   90.00
_cell.angle_beta   90.00
_cell.angle_gamma   90.00
#
_symmetry.space_group_name_H-M   'P 1'
#
loop_
_entity.id
_entity.type
_entity.pdbx_description
1 polymer ?
#
loop_
_entity_poly.entity_id
_entity_poly.type
_entity_poly.pdbx_seq_one_letter_code
_entity_poly.pdbx_strand_id
1 'polypeptide(L)'
;MINSKILITLFLFFLAGLFEIGGGYLVWLWFREGMSWMLGVLGGFVLFLYGIVPTFQPSHFHRIYAAYGGIFIIMSILWGWSFEGIAPDRYDIIGTIIALIGVIIIYYIPRKGEEKTVWQSKK
;
A
#
# COMPACT_ATOMS: atom_id res chain seq x y z
N MET A 1 -1.08 12.60 -20.83
CA MET A 1 -2.43 12.07 -20.64
C MET A 1 -2.39 10.69 -19.98
N ILE A 2 -3.27 10.46 -19.04
CA ILE A 2 -3.28 9.20 -18.29
C ILE A 2 -4.02 8.14 -19.11
N ASN A 3 -3.37 7.02 -19.36
CA ASN A 3 -4.01 5.92 -20.08
C ASN A 3 -4.66 4.96 -19.09
N SER A 4 -5.41 3.98 -19.62
CA SER A 4 -6.16 3.05 -18.77
C SER A 4 -5.26 2.19 -17.90
N LYS A 5 -4.05 1.86 -18.35
CA LYS A 5 -3.12 1.07 -17.55
C LYS A 5 -2.69 1.82 -16.29
N ILE A 6 -2.41 3.12 -16.43
CA ILE A 6 -2.02 3.94 -15.28
C ILE A 6 -3.18 4.05 -14.30
N LEU A 7 -4.40 4.25 -14.82
CA LEU A 7 -5.57 4.34 -13.96
C LEU A 7 -5.81 3.05 -13.18
N ILE A 8 -5.66 1.90 -13.84
CA ILE A 8 -5.84 0.62 -13.18
C ILE A 8 -4.77 0.43 -12.11
N THR A 9 -3.52 0.76 -12.42
CA THR A 9 -2.43 0.63 -11.45
C THR A 9 -2.68 1.49 -10.22
N LEU A 10 -3.08 2.75 -10.41
CA LEU A 10 -3.37 3.64 -9.29
C LEU A 10 -4.56 3.15 -8.47
N PHE A 11 -5.60 2.64 -9.15
CA PHE A 11 -6.74 2.08 -8.45
C PHE A 11 -6.34 0.88 -7.60
N LEU A 12 -5.49 -0.01 -8.14
CA LEU A 12 -5.03 -1.17 -7.39
C LEU A 12 -4.20 -0.77 -6.18
N PHE A 13 -3.34 0.25 -6.31
CA PHE A 13 -2.58 0.76 -5.17
C PHE A 13 -3.52 1.29 -4.09
N PHE A 14 -4.51 2.07 -4.49
CA PHE A 14 -5.46 2.64 -3.53
C PHE A 14 -6.27 1.53 -2.85
N LEU A 15 -6.75 0.58 -3.63
CA LEU A 15 -7.53 -0.53 -3.09
C LEU A 15 -6.72 -1.37 -2.12
N ALA A 16 -5.47 -1.67 -2.48
CA ALA A 16 -4.58 -2.42 -1.60
C ALA A 16 -4.33 -1.66 -0.30
N GLY A 17 -4.17 -0.34 -0.40
CA GLY A 17 -3.97 0.50 0.78
C GLY A 17 -5.16 0.46 1.70
N LEU A 18 -6.37 0.53 1.15
CA LEU A 18 -7.58 0.44 1.95
C LEU A 18 -7.69 -0.90 2.67
N PHE A 19 -7.40 -1.99 1.96
CA PHE A 19 -7.47 -3.31 2.57
C PHE A 19 -6.41 -3.49 3.64
N GLU A 20 -5.18 -3.03 3.37
CA GLU A 20 -4.10 -3.20 4.33
C GLU A 20 -4.34 -2.37 5.58
N ILE A 21 -4.63 -1.08 5.42
CA ILE A 21 -4.81 -0.20 6.56
C ILE A 21 -6.13 -0.50 7.26
N GLY A 22 -7.20 -0.69 6.49
CA GLY A 22 -8.50 -0.98 7.07
C GLY A 22 -8.51 -2.31 7.80
N GLY A 23 -7.93 -3.35 7.20
CA GLY A 23 -7.84 -4.65 7.84
C GLY A 23 -6.99 -4.61 9.09
N GLY A 24 -5.83 -3.94 9.00
CA GLY A 24 -4.96 -3.77 10.16
C GLY A 24 -5.64 -3.00 11.28
N TYR A 25 -6.41 -1.97 10.93
CA TYR A 25 -7.14 -1.19 11.92
C TYR A 25 -8.18 -2.03 12.65
N LEU A 26 -8.89 -2.91 11.94
CA LEU A 26 -9.86 -3.79 12.58
C LEU A 26 -9.20 -4.73 13.58
N VAL A 27 -8.02 -5.27 13.23
CA VAL A 27 -7.26 -6.10 14.16
C VAL A 27 -6.80 -5.28 15.36
N TRP A 28 -6.34 -4.05 15.11
CA TRP A 28 -5.92 -3.13 16.15
C TRP A 28 -7.06 -2.87 17.14
N LEU A 29 -8.28 -2.64 16.65
CA LEU A 29 -9.42 -2.39 17.52
C LEU A 29 -9.67 -3.54 18.46
N TRP A 30 -9.46 -4.76 18.01
CA TRP A 30 -9.60 -5.92 18.87
C TRP A 30 -8.48 -5.96 19.93
N PHE A 31 -7.22 -5.94 19.49
CA PHE A 31 -6.10 -6.17 20.41
C PHE A 31 -5.78 -4.97 21.30
N ARG A 32 -5.95 -3.77 20.80
CA ARG A 32 -5.52 -2.58 21.54
C ARG A 32 -6.67 -1.85 22.21
N GLU A 33 -7.85 -1.87 21.61
CA GLU A 33 -8.98 -1.14 22.16
C GLU A 33 -9.99 -2.04 22.87
N GLY A 34 -9.71 -3.33 22.95
CA GLY A 34 -10.57 -4.26 23.68
C GLY A 34 -11.93 -4.51 23.05
N MET A 35 -12.05 -4.30 21.75
CA MET A 35 -13.31 -4.50 21.08
C MET A 35 -13.50 -5.97 20.67
N SER A 36 -14.63 -6.28 20.04
CA SER A 36 -15.00 -7.66 19.73
C SER A 36 -13.95 -8.38 18.90
N TRP A 37 -13.71 -9.67 19.19
CA TRP A 37 -12.82 -10.52 18.41
C TRP A 37 -13.32 -10.68 16.97
N MET A 38 -14.61 -10.45 16.74
CA MET A 38 -15.17 -10.55 15.38
C MET A 38 -14.56 -9.50 14.45
N LEU A 39 -14.17 -8.35 15.00
CA LEU A 39 -13.46 -7.35 14.22
C LEU A 39 -12.09 -7.87 13.76
N GLY A 40 -11.44 -8.65 14.61
CA GLY A 40 -10.17 -9.27 14.24
C GLY A 40 -10.33 -10.28 13.11
N VAL A 41 -11.39 -11.08 13.15
CA VAL A 41 -11.65 -12.05 12.08
C VAL A 41 -11.94 -11.33 10.78
N LEU A 42 -12.78 -10.30 10.82
CA LEU A 42 -13.08 -9.51 9.64
C LEU A 42 -11.81 -8.83 9.11
N GLY A 43 -11.01 -8.27 10.00
CA GLY A 43 -9.75 -7.64 9.61
C GLY A 43 -8.79 -8.63 8.97
N GLY A 44 -8.71 -9.84 9.51
CA GLY A 44 -7.88 -10.89 8.94
C GLY A 44 -8.32 -11.25 7.52
N PHE A 45 -9.63 -11.32 7.31
CA PHE A 45 -10.15 -11.59 5.98
C PHE A 45 -9.80 -10.47 5.01
N VAL A 46 -9.95 -9.22 5.44
CA VAL A 46 -9.62 -8.06 4.62
C VAL A 46 -8.13 -8.04 4.30
N LEU A 47 -7.27 -8.38 5.27
CA LEU A 47 -5.83 -8.47 5.04
C LEU A 47 -5.49 -9.57 4.03
N PHE A 48 -6.23 -10.66 4.04
CA PHE A 48 -6.05 -11.70 3.04
C PHE A 48 -6.35 -11.15 1.65
N LEU A 49 -7.43 -10.38 1.51
CA LEU A 49 -7.75 -9.74 0.24
C LEU A 49 -6.65 -8.77 -0.19
N TYR A 50 -6.07 -8.05 0.76
CA TYR A 50 -4.93 -7.21 0.44
C TYR A 50 -3.80 -8.02 -0.20
N GLY A 51 -3.55 -9.22 0.28
CA GLY A 51 -2.50 -10.07 -0.31
C GLY A 51 -2.79 -10.46 -1.75
N ILE A 52 -4.06 -10.50 -2.14
CA ILE A 52 -4.44 -10.87 -3.49
C ILE A 52 -4.29 -9.71 -4.48
N VAL A 53 -4.64 -8.49 -4.05
CA VAL A 53 -4.66 -7.33 -4.95
C VAL A 53 -3.33 -7.10 -5.68
N PRO A 54 -2.17 -7.17 -4.99
CA PRO A 54 -0.89 -6.94 -5.70
C PRO A 54 -0.60 -7.94 -6.80
N THR A 55 -1.21 -9.11 -6.77
CA THR A 55 -0.94 -10.12 -7.81
C THR A 55 -1.42 -9.68 -9.18
N PHE A 56 -2.24 -8.62 -9.25
CA PHE A 56 -2.71 -8.09 -10.52
C PHE A 56 -1.78 -7.01 -11.09
N GLN A 57 -0.71 -6.64 -10.37
CA GLN A 57 0.22 -5.64 -10.84
C GLN A 57 1.27 -6.29 -11.76
N PRO A 58 1.65 -5.61 -12.85
CA PRO A 58 2.56 -6.19 -13.84
C PRO A 58 4.02 -5.86 -13.56
N SER A 59 4.50 -6.14 -12.35
CA SER A 59 5.88 -5.83 -12.00
C SER A 59 6.40 -6.88 -11.02
N HIS A 60 7.63 -6.70 -10.56
CA HIS A 60 8.23 -7.62 -9.61
C HIS A 60 7.64 -7.40 -8.22
N PHE A 61 7.49 -8.49 -7.49
CA PHE A 61 6.88 -8.45 -6.16
C PHE A 61 7.51 -7.41 -5.25
N HIS A 62 8.85 -7.41 -5.15
CA HIS A 62 9.51 -6.53 -4.18
C HIS A 62 9.33 -5.05 -4.53
N ARG A 63 9.28 -4.72 -5.82
CA ARG A 63 9.08 -3.32 -6.23
C ARG A 63 7.66 -2.87 -6.04
N ILE A 64 6.71 -3.78 -6.28
CA ILE A 64 5.30 -3.47 -6.03
C ILE A 64 5.10 -3.19 -4.54
N TYR A 65 5.69 -4.01 -3.68
CA TYR A 65 5.54 -3.80 -2.24
C TYR A 65 6.24 -2.54 -1.76
N ALA A 66 7.36 -2.18 -2.37
CA ALA A 66 8.02 -0.91 -2.05
C ALA A 66 7.13 0.27 -2.43
N ALA A 67 6.50 0.20 -3.61
CA ALA A 67 5.60 1.27 -4.05
C ALA A 67 4.37 1.35 -3.15
N TYR A 68 3.81 0.21 -2.75
CA TYR A 68 2.70 0.20 -1.83
C TYR A 68 3.09 0.83 -0.50
N GLY A 69 4.33 0.58 -0.03
CA GLY A 69 4.80 1.20 1.21
C GLY A 69 4.66 2.70 1.20
N GLY A 70 5.03 3.34 0.09
CA GLY A 70 4.90 4.79 -0.04
C GLY A 70 3.45 5.24 -0.04
N ILE A 71 2.60 4.54 -0.78
CA ILE A 71 1.18 4.85 -0.82
C ILE A 71 0.56 4.66 0.57
N PHE A 72 0.97 3.59 1.27
CA PHE A 72 0.44 3.31 2.60
C PHE A 72 0.81 4.38 3.61
N ILE A 73 1.99 4.98 3.48
CA ILE A 73 2.38 6.08 4.36
C ILE A 73 1.39 7.22 4.23
N ILE A 74 1.06 7.61 3.01
CA ILE A 74 0.08 8.67 2.77
C ILE A 74 -1.27 8.29 3.35
N MET A 75 -1.72 7.08 3.05
CA MET A 75 -3.04 6.64 3.48
C MET A 75 -3.12 6.48 4.99
N SER A 76 -2.01 6.07 5.64
CA SER A 76 -1.98 5.97 7.09
C SER A 76 -2.16 7.33 7.74
N ILE A 77 -1.51 8.34 7.21
CA ILE A 77 -1.62 9.70 7.73
C ILE A 77 -3.03 10.22 7.54
N LEU A 78 -3.61 9.99 6.38
CA LEU A 78 -4.99 10.39 6.11
C LEU A 78 -5.98 9.62 7.00
N TRP A 79 -5.70 8.35 7.25
CA TRP A 79 -6.52 7.55 8.13
C TRP A 79 -6.52 8.10 9.54
N GLY A 80 -5.32 8.42 10.07
CA GLY A 80 -5.21 9.01 11.39
C GLY A 80 -5.97 10.32 11.49
N TRP A 81 -5.90 11.13 10.43
CA TRP A 81 -6.63 12.38 10.40
C TRP A 81 -8.14 12.16 10.40
N SER A 82 -8.60 11.22 9.55
CA SER A 82 -10.03 10.99 9.34
C SER A 82 -10.69 10.22 10.48
N PHE A 83 -10.02 9.21 11.01
CA PHE A 83 -10.62 8.31 11.99
C PHE A 83 -10.13 8.50 13.41
N GLU A 84 -8.94 9.01 13.59
CA GLU A 84 -8.38 9.23 14.93
C GLU A 84 -8.37 10.70 15.33
N GLY A 85 -8.70 11.58 14.41
CA GLY A 85 -8.75 13.00 14.69
C GLY A 85 -7.40 13.68 14.86
N ILE A 86 -6.34 13.06 14.38
CA ILE A 86 -4.98 13.57 14.53
C ILE A 86 -4.52 14.14 13.19
N ALA A 87 -4.43 15.48 13.11
CA ALA A 87 -3.98 16.14 11.88
C ALA A 87 -2.48 15.91 11.68
N PRO A 88 -2.03 15.77 10.43
CA PRO A 88 -0.60 15.59 10.18
C PRO A 88 0.19 16.83 10.60
N ASP A 89 1.34 16.59 11.21
CA ASP A 89 2.24 17.68 11.56
C ASP A 89 3.35 17.80 10.50
N ARG A 90 4.28 18.73 10.71
CA ARG A 90 5.33 18.95 9.71
C ARG A 90 6.24 17.74 9.55
N TYR A 91 6.42 16.96 10.61
CA TYR A 91 7.28 15.78 10.52
C TYR A 91 6.63 14.67 9.71
N ASP A 92 5.31 14.51 9.85
CA ASP A 92 4.55 13.60 9.00
C ASP A 92 4.69 13.98 7.53
N ILE A 93 4.62 15.26 7.23
CA ILE A 93 4.69 15.74 5.86
C ILE A 93 6.10 15.57 5.31
N ILE A 94 7.12 15.96 6.07
CA ILE A 94 8.52 15.83 5.62
C ILE A 94 8.87 14.37 5.37
N GLY A 95 8.51 13.49 6.32
CA GLY A 95 8.79 12.07 6.17
C GLY A 95 8.08 11.47 4.97
N THR A 96 6.83 11.87 4.74
CA THR A 96 6.06 11.39 3.60
C THR A 96 6.72 11.80 2.28
N ILE A 97 7.17 13.05 2.18
CA ILE A 97 7.81 13.53 0.96
C ILE A 97 9.07 12.74 0.68
N ILE A 98 9.90 12.52 1.70
CA ILE A 98 11.13 11.75 1.53
C ILE A 98 10.84 10.33 1.10
N ALA A 99 9.83 9.70 1.72
CA ALA A 99 9.45 8.34 1.38
C ALA A 99 8.96 8.24 -0.05
N LEU A 100 8.18 9.23 -0.50
CA LEU A 100 7.67 9.23 -1.86
C LEU A 100 8.78 9.39 -2.88
N ILE A 101 9.79 10.21 -2.58
CA ILE A 101 10.94 10.33 -3.46
C ILE A 101 11.62 8.97 -3.60
N GLY A 102 11.79 8.26 -2.47
CA GLY A 102 12.37 6.91 -2.50
C GLY A 102 11.55 5.94 -3.35
N VAL A 103 10.23 5.97 -3.20
CA VAL A 103 9.35 5.10 -3.99
C VAL A 103 9.47 5.39 -5.48
N ILE A 104 9.51 6.66 -5.85
CA ILE A 104 9.64 7.03 -7.25
C ILE A 104 10.94 6.48 -7.83
N ILE A 105 12.01 6.56 -7.06
CA ILE A 105 13.30 6.03 -7.50
C ILE A 105 13.24 4.52 -7.69
N ILE A 106 12.61 3.82 -6.76
CA ILE A 106 12.54 2.36 -6.82
C ILE A 106 11.64 1.88 -7.95
N TYR A 107 10.50 2.49 -8.11
CA TYR A 107 9.44 1.94 -8.96
C TYR A 107 9.40 2.53 -10.36
N TYR A 108 9.60 3.83 -10.50
CA TYR A 108 9.30 4.52 -11.75
C TYR A 108 10.51 4.82 -12.62
N ILE A 109 11.73 4.76 -12.09
CA ILE A 109 12.89 5.07 -12.90
C ILE A 109 13.21 3.88 -13.81
N PRO A 110 13.29 4.09 -15.14
CA PRO A 110 13.60 3.00 -16.06
C PRO A 110 15.01 2.45 -15.82
N ARG A 111 15.14 1.14 -15.99
CA ARG A 111 16.41 0.46 -15.82
C ARG A 111 16.74 -0.33 -17.08
N LYS A 112 17.98 -0.21 -17.52
CA LYS A 112 18.42 -1.00 -18.66
C LYS A 112 18.51 -2.46 -18.25
N GLY A 113 18.02 -3.35 -19.13
CA GLY A 113 18.13 -4.77 -18.89
C GLY A 113 17.11 -5.34 -17.93
N GLU A 114 16.14 -4.54 -17.51
CA GLU A 114 15.14 -4.98 -16.54
C GLU A 114 13.90 -5.60 -17.18
N GLU A 115 13.85 -5.62 -18.50
CA GLU A 115 12.68 -6.17 -19.20
C GLU A 115 12.49 -7.64 -18.92
N LYS A 116 13.58 -8.37 -18.70
CA LYS A 116 13.49 -9.79 -18.41
C LYS A 116 13.25 -9.97 -16.91
N THR A 117 12.10 -10.48 -16.60
CA THR A 117 11.72 -10.74 -15.21
C THR A 117 12.33 -12.04 -14.73
N VAL A 118 12.26 -12.26 -13.43
CA VAL A 118 12.66 -13.54 -12.84
C VAL A 118 11.89 -14.68 -13.48
N TRP A 119 10.63 -14.45 -13.82
CA TRP A 119 9.80 -15.45 -14.50
C TRP A 119 10.41 -15.87 -15.83
N GLN A 120 10.83 -14.89 -16.62
CA GLN A 120 11.38 -15.17 -17.94
C GLN A 120 12.72 -15.89 -17.82
N SER A 121 13.53 -15.55 -16.84
CA SER A 121 14.81 -16.19 -16.67
C SER A 121 14.68 -17.65 -16.22
N LYS A 122 13.56 -18.00 -15.59
CA LYS A 122 13.32 -19.37 -15.13
C LYS A 122 12.69 -20.26 -16.21
N LYS A 123 12.24 -19.66 -17.27
CA LYS A 123 11.68 -20.42 -18.37
C LYS A 123 12.76 -20.83 -19.34
#